data_9a22f2e5a82f34049199b2bbb4bfcd7d
#
_entry.id   9a22f2e5a82f34049199b2bbb4bfcd7d
#
_cell.length_a   1.000
_cell.length_b   1.000
_cell.length_c   1.000
_cell.angle_alpha   90.00
_cell.angle_beta   90.00
_cell.angle_gamma   90.00
#
_symmetry.space_group_name_H-M   'P 1'
#
loop_
_entity.id
_entity.type
_entity.pdbx_description
1 polymer ?
#
loop_
_entity_poly.entity_id
_entity_poly.type
_entity_poly.pdbx_seq_one_letter_code
_entity_poly.pdbx_strand_id
1 'polypeptide(L)'
;SSTVELFERMAYYAVFIVLTIYLSNILGFNDFESSMISGLFSGGLYLLPIFTGAYADKIGFRKSMIIAFSLLSIGYLGLGLLPTLLEAAGLVEYGETTRFSGLPDSNDRWMIVPVLFVIMVGGSFIKSIISGSVAKETTEATRARGYSIFYMMVNIGAFTGKTVVDPLRNVIGEQAYIYINYFSAAMTVLALLAVILLYKSAHTAGEGKSMREIGQGFLRIITNWRLLILILIVTGFWMVQQQLYATMPKYVIRMAGETAKPGGIANVNPFVVVCCVSFITRWMAKRTAITSMNIGMFLIPVSALLMACGNLLGNDIISGMSNITLMMVFGIVVQALAECFISPRYLEYFSLQAPKGEEGMYLGFSHLHSFLSSIFGFGIAGVLLTKYCPDPVLFETREAWEAASVNAHYIWYYFAVIGLVAAIALFVFAKTTEFIDKKKKA
;
A
#
# COMPACT_ATOMS: atom_id res chain seq x y z
N SER A 1 -6.17 -19.20 10.41
CA SER A 1 -5.50 -18.25 9.48
C SER A 1 -6.00 -16.81 9.63
N SER A 2 -7.32 -16.60 9.69
CA SER A 2 -7.92 -15.24 9.71
C SER A 2 -7.50 -14.35 10.88
N THR A 3 -7.34 -14.91 12.09
CA THR A 3 -6.85 -14.15 13.27
C THR A 3 -5.39 -13.72 13.10
N VAL A 4 -4.59 -14.57 12.51
CA VAL A 4 -3.17 -14.28 12.22
C VAL A 4 -3.04 -13.14 11.22
N GLU A 5 -3.89 -13.15 10.18
CA GLU A 5 -3.97 -12.07 9.19
C GLU A 5 -4.39 -10.74 9.83
N LEU A 6 -5.37 -10.76 10.74
CA LEU A 6 -5.79 -9.58 11.47
C LEU A 6 -4.60 -8.88 12.14
N PHE A 7 -3.81 -9.60 12.93
CA PHE A 7 -2.65 -9.04 13.63
C PHE A 7 -1.57 -8.54 12.67
N GLU A 8 -1.32 -9.28 11.59
CA GLU A 8 -0.33 -8.88 10.59
C GLU A 8 -0.76 -7.59 9.86
N ARG A 9 -2.02 -7.50 9.45
CA ARG A 9 -2.55 -6.30 8.81
C ARG A 9 -2.53 -5.09 9.75
N MET A 10 -2.87 -5.28 11.03
CA MET A 10 -2.75 -4.22 12.04
C MET A 10 -1.31 -3.70 12.11
N ALA A 11 -0.33 -4.59 12.21
CA ALA A 11 1.08 -4.23 12.27
C ALA A 11 1.54 -3.47 11.01
N TYR A 12 1.26 -4.02 9.84
CA TYR A 12 1.69 -3.45 8.57
C TYR A 12 1.11 -2.06 8.32
N TYR A 13 -0.21 -1.89 8.44
CA TYR A 13 -0.85 -0.62 8.12
C TYR A 13 -0.61 0.47 9.15
N ALA A 14 -0.36 0.13 10.42
CA ALA A 14 0.05 1.10 11.43
C ALA A 14 1.42 1.74 11.08
N VAL A 15 2.38 0.95 10.64
CA VAL A 15 3.69 1.44 10.22
C VAL A 15 3.63 2.11 8.85
N PHE A 16 2.98 1.48 7.87
CA PHE A 16 3.05 1.94 6.49
C PHE A 16 2.41 3.31 6.26
N ILE A 17 1.34 3.65 6.99
CA ILE A 17 0.70 4.97 6.89
C ILE A 17 1.62 6.12 7.33
N VAL A 18 2.58 5.86 8.19
CA VAL A 18 3.51 6.88 8.70
C VAL A 18 4.96 6.64 8.28
N LEU A 19 5.25 5.63 7.48
CA LEU A 19 6.62 5.23 7.12
C LEU A 19 7.41 6.38 6.48
N THR A 20 6.83 7.12 5.55
CA THR A 20 7.49 8.26 4.92
C THR A 20 7.81 9.38 5.92
N ILE A 21 6.94 9.58 6.90
CA ILE A 21 7.15 10.56 7.97
C ILE A 21 8.24 10.08 8.93
N TYR A 22 8.21 8.81 9.34
CA TYR A 22 9.26 8.21 10.16
C TYR A 22 10.64 8.35 9.52
N LEU A 23 10.75 8.01 8.25
CA LEU A 23 12.01 8.13 7.52
C LEU A 23 12.52 9.58 7.43
N SER A 24 11.63 10.55 7.25
CA SER A 24 12.01 11.96 7.17
C SER A 24 12.27 12.58 8.52
N ASN A 25 11.35 12.45 9.48
CA ASN A 25 11.43 13.17 10.76
C ASN A 25 12.38 12.48 11.74
N ILE A 26 12.34 11.14 11.81
CA ILE A 26 13.13 10.39 12.79
C ILE A 26 14.52 10.05 12.27
N LEU A 27 14.68 9.73 10.97
CA LEU A 27 15.96 9.34 10.38
C LEU A 27 16.58 10.39 9.46
N GLY A 28 15.90 11.52 9.23
CA GLY A 28 16.47 12.66 8.51
C GLY A 28 16.61 12.49 6.99
N PHE A 29 15.90 11.54 6.39
CA PHE A 29 15.83 11.42 4.93
C PHE A 29 15.01 12.57 4.34
N ASN A 30 15.43 13.09 3.20
CA ASN A 30 14.63 14.05 2.45
C ASN A 30 13.37 13.40 1.86
N ASP A 31 12.46 14.20 1.31
CA ASP A 31 11.18 13.72 0.79
C ASP A 31 11.33 12.72 -0.36
N PHE A 32 12.31 12.92 -1.23
CA PHE A 32 12.59 11.98 -2.32
C PHE A 32 13.14 10.65 -1.81
N GLU A 33 14.14 10.69 -0.93
CA GLU A 33 14.72 9.49 -0.34
C GLU A 33 13.70 8.67 0.45
N SER A 34 12.93 9.32 1.33
CA SER A 34 11.91 8.65 2.14
C SER A 34 10.80 8.02 1.29
N SER A 35 10.41 8.70 0.22
CA SER A 35 9.43 8.17 -0.74
C SER A 35 9.99 6.99 -1.52
N MET A 36 11.22 7.09 -2.04
CA MET A 36 11.86 5.98 -2.76
C MET A 36 12.07 4.74 -1.89
N ILE A 37 12.55 4.91 -0.66
CA ILE A 37 12.72 3.80 0.29
C ILE A 37 11.37 3.13 0.57
N SER A 38 10.32 3.91 0.83
CA SER A 38 8.96 3.39 1.06
C SER A 38 8.39 2.70 -0.18
N GLY A 39 8.65 3.26 -1.36
CA GLY A 39 8.23 2.68 -2.64
C GLY A 39 8.91 1.34 -2.94
N LEU A 40 10.23 1.24 -2.72
CA LEU A 40 10.98 0.00 -2.86
C LEU A 40 10.55 -1.05 -1.83
N PHE A 41 10.31 -0.65 -0.60
CA PHE A 41 9.76 -1.52 0.44
C PHE A 41 8.38 -2.06 0.05
N SER A 42 7.46 -1.19 -0.34
CA SER A 42 6.12 -1.59 -0.80
C SER A 42 6.19 -2.46 -2.05
N GLY A 43 6.99 -2.06 -3.05
CA GLY A 43 7.17 -2.82 -4.28
C GLY A 43 7.70 -4.23 -4.03
N GLY A 44 8.70 -4.35 -3.16
CA GLY A 44 9.26 -5.65 -2.77
C GLY A 44 8.22 -6.59 -2.15
N LEU A 45 7.28 -6.06 -1.36
CA LEU A 45 6.16 -6.83 -0.79
C LEU A 45 5.19 -7.38 -1.86
N TYR A 46 5.20 -6.85 -3.08
CA TYR A 46 4.39 -7.36 -4.19
C TYR A 46 5.19 -8.24 -5.15
N LEU A 47 6.50 -8.05 -5.25
CA LEU A 47 7.37 -8.84 -6.12
C LEU A 47 7.85 -10.15 -5.46
N LEU A 48 8.33 -10.07 -4.22
CA LEU A 48 8.91 -11.21 -3.51
C LEU A 48 7.94 -12.38 -3.24
N PRO A 49 6.62 -12.18 -3.07
CA PRO A 49 5.69 -13.29 -2.87
C PRO A 49 5.73 -14.36 -3.96
N ILE A 50 6.12 -14.00 -5.18
CA ILE A 50 6.30 -14.95 -6.30
C ILE A 50 7.35 -16.01 -5.93
N PHE A 51 8.45 -15.61 -5.30
CA PHE A 51 9.57 -16.47 -4.92
C PHE A 51 9.35 -17.14 -3.56
N THR A 52 8.90 -16.36 -2.56
CA THR A 52 8.68 -16.87 -1.20
C THR A 52 7.51 -17.86 -1.14
N GLY A 53 6.51 -17.72 -2.01
CA GLY A 53 5.41 -18.66 -2.15
C GLY A 53 5.90 -20.05 -2.60
N ALA A 54 6.75 -20.11 -3.62
CA ALA A 54 7.34 -21.33 -4.08
C ALA A 54 8.20 -22.02 -3.00
N TYR A 55 8.91 -21.23 -2.19
CA TYR A 55 9.67 -21.76 -1.07
C TYR A 55 8.78 -22.23 0.08
N ALA A 56 7.70 -21.49 0.36
CA ALA A 56 6.72 -21.89 1.39
C ALA A 56 6.03 -23.22 1.08
N ASP A 57 5.75 -23.50 -0.20
CA ASP A 57 5.21 -24.79 -0.63
C ASP A 57 6.19 -25.95 -0.34
N LYS A 58 7.51 -25.72 -0.42
CA LYS A 58 8.53 -26.72 -0.12
C LYS A 58 8.65 -27.07 1.36
N ILE A 59 8.61 -26.06 2.23
CA ILE A 59 8.85 -26.26 3.68
C ILE A 59 7.57 -26.42 4.50
N GLY A 60 6.42 -26.15 3.88
CA GLY A 60 5.09 -26.20 4.50
C GLY A 60 4.68 -24.91 5.17
N PHE A 61 3.37 -24.64 5.18
CA PHE A 61 2.81 -23.35 5.59
C PHE A 61 3.06 -22.97 7.05
N ARG A 62 2.97 -23.95 7.98
CA ARG A 62 3.19 -23.66 9.41
C ARG A 62 4.61 -23.18 9.68
N LYS A 63 5.62 -23.87 9.13
CA LYS A 63 7.03 -23.48 9.28
C LYS A 63 7.29 -22.14 8.63
N SER A 64 6.74 -21.91 7.45
CA SER A 64 6.87 -20.64 6.73
C SER A 64 6.26 -19.47 7.49
N MET A 65 5.08 -19.65 8.14
CA MET A 65 4.48 -18.62 8.99
C MET A 65 5.33 -18.33 10.23
N ILE A 66 5.91 -19.34 10.88
CA ILE A 66 6.80 -19.14 12.02
C ILE A 66 8.02 -18.31 11.60
N ILE A 67 8.67 -18.63 10.49
CA ILE A 67 9.78 -17.86 9.94
C ILE A 67 9.34 -16.43 9.65
N ALA A 68 8.22 -16.26 8.94
CA ALA A 68 7.70 -14.97 8.56
C ALA A 68 7.42 -14.06 9.75
N PHE A 69 6.68 -14.54 10.76
CA PHE A 69 6.38 -13.74 11.94
C PHE A 69 7.58 -13.51 12.86
N SER A 70 8.55 -14.42 12.89
CA SER A 70 9.83 -14.16 13.55
C SER A 70 10.59 -13.02 12.88
N LEU A 71 10.68 -13.01 11.54
CA LEU A 71 11.30 -11.93 10.77
C LEU A 71 10.55 -10.61 10.94
N LEU A 72 9.22 -10.61 10.87
CA LEU A 72 8.40 -9.41 11.07
C LEU A 72 8.59 -8.84 12.48
N SER A 73 8.57 -9.67 13.52
CA SER A 73 8.76 -9.23 14.90
C SER A 73 10.14 -8.62 15.13
N ILE A 74 11.19 -9.25 14.61
CA ILE A 74 12.57 -8.74 14.67
C ILE A 74 12.67 -7.43 13.87
N GLY A 75 12.08 -7.36 12.70
CA GLY A 75 12.14 -6.19 11.84
C GLY A 75 11.40 -4.98 12.43
N TYR A 76 10.17 -5.14 12.93
CA TYR A 76 9.44 -4.05 13.57
C TYR A 76 10.08 -3.63 14.90
N LEU A 77 10.60 -4.57 15.67
CA LEU A 77 11.38 -4.24 16.86
C LEU A 77 12.63 -3.44 16.47
N GLY A 78 13.30 -3.84 15.40
CA GLY A 78 14.44 -3.11 14.84
C GLY A 78 14.12 -1.69 14.42
N LEU A 79 12.95 -1.46 13.79
CA LEU A 79 12.47 -0.10 13.48
C LEU A 79 12.27 0.76 14.73
N GLY A 80 11.72 0.19 15.78
CA GLY A 80 11.54 0.89 17.06
C GLY A 80 12.86 1.18 17.78
N LEU A 81 13.78 0.23 17.78
CA LEU A 81 15.07 0.33 18.49
C LEU A 81 16.11 1.18 17.74
N LEU A 82 16.04 1.25 16.41
CA LEU A 82 17.07 1.92 15.60
C LEU A 82 17.36 3.37 16.04
N PRO A 83 16.37 4.25 16.28
CA PRO A 83 16.63 5.61 16.76
C PRO A 83 17.37 5.62 18.11
N THR A 84 16.98 4.77 19.04
CA THR A 84 17.62 4.66 20.35
C THR A 84 19.06 4.16 20.25
N LEU A 85 19.32 3.22 19.35
CA LEU A 85 20.68 2.70 19.11
C LEU A 85 21.58 3.76 18.48
N LEU A 86 21.05 4.54 17.54
CA LEU A 86 21.79 5.64 16.91
C LEU A 86 22.13 6.75 17.91
N GLU A 87 21.19 7.09 18.81
CA GLU A 87 21.40 8.07 19.88
C GLU A 87 22.42 7.56 20.91
N ALA A 88 22.29 6.31 21.35
CA ALA A 88 23.23 5.69 22.28
C ALA A 88 24.66 5.58 21.71
N ALA A 89 24.78 5.45 20.38
CA ALA A 89 26.07 5.47 19.69
C ALA A 89 26.63 6.90 19.47
N GLY A 90 25.89 7.94 19.86
CA GLY A 90 26.30 9.34 19.69
C GLY A 90 26.26 9.83 18.24
N LEU A 91 25.53 9.14 17.37
CA LEU A 91 25.43 9.45 15.94
C LEU A 91 24.34 10.44 15.62
N VAL A 92 23.33 10.54 16.47
CA VAL A 92 22.21 11.47 16.38
C VAL A 92 21.89 12.01 17.77
N GLU A 93 21.25 13.17 17.81
CA GLU A 93 20.67 13.74 19.02
C GLU A 93 19.22 14.11 18.72
N TYR A 94 18.29 13.58 19.53
CA TYR A 94 16.88 13.93 19.43
C TYR A 94 16.54 15.02 20.43
N GLY A 95 16.11 16.18 19.91
CA GLY A 95 15.59 17.27 20.72
C GLY A 95 14.18 16.98 21.27
N GLU A 96 13.53 18.00 21.82
CA GLU A 96 12.15 17.90 22.32
C GLU A 96 11.14 17.48 21.20
N THR A 97 11.46 17.78 19.96
CA THR A 97 10.63 17.46 18.78
C THR A 97 10.88 16.08 18.18
N THR A 98 11.80 15.29 18.74
CA THR A 98 12.25 13.99 18.20
C THR A 98 12.68 14.02 16.73
N ARG A 99 13.00 15.19 16.19
CA ARG A 99 13.52 15.28 14.83
C ARG A 99 15.02 14.94 14.80
N PHE A 100 15.41 14.27 13.74
CA PHE A 100 16.80 13.91 13.48
C PHE A 100 17.69 15.15 13.49
N SER A 101 18.64 15.15 14.39
CA SER A 101 19.71 16.13 14.49
C SER A 101 21.03 15.37 14.56
N GLY A 102 21.75 15.30 13.47
CA GLY A 102 23.00 14.55 13.37
C GLY A 102 23.99 15.23 12.44
N LEU A 103 25.11 14.58 12.16
CA LEU A 103 26.09 15.06 11.19
C LEU A 103 25.43 15.12 9.81
N PRO A 104 25.50 16.26 9.08
CA PRO A 104 24.76 16.48 7.84
C PRO A 104 24.94 15.39 6.77
N ASP A 105 26.10 14.76 6.71
CA ASP A 105 26.43 13.73 5.71
C ASP A 105 26.54 12.32 6.31
N SER A 106 25.99 12.09 7.51
CA SER A 106 26.03 10.77 8.13
C SER A 106 25.27 9.72 7.31
N ASN A 107 25.96 8.63 6.96
CA ASN A 107 25.35 7.49 6.29
C ASN A 107 24.72 6.48 7.25
N ASP A 108 24.77 6.72 8.56
CA ASP A 108 24.32 5.75 9.57
C ASP A 108 22.81 5.52 9.52
N ARG A 109 22.03 6.52 9.08
CA ARG A 109 20.59 6.39 8.84
C ARG A 109 20.24 5.27 7.83
N TRP A 110 21.17 4.91 6.94
CA TRP A 110 20.97 3.83 5.97
C TRP A 110 20.93 2.44 6.61
N MET A 111 21.25 2.30 7.90
CA MET A 111 21.03 1.08 8.68
C MET A 111 19.56 0.65 8.73
N ILE A 112 18.62 1.54 8.36
CA ILE A 112 17.21 1.21 8.16
C ILE A 112 16.99 0.20 7.04
N VAL A 113 17.81 0.20 5.99
CA VAL A 113 17.60 -0.63 4.79
C VAL A 113 17.59 -2.12 5.10
N PRO A 114 18.58 -2.71 5.81
CA PRO A 114 18.52 -4.11 6.20
C PRO A 114 17.33 -4.43 7.09
N VAL A 115 16.90 -3.51 7.96
CA VAL A 115 15.74 -3.69 8.83
C VAL A 115 14.45 -3.78 8.00
N LEU A 116 14.26 -2.87 7.05
CA LEU A 116 13.13 -2.91 6.12
C LEU A 116 13.16 -4.15 5.22
N PHE A 117 14.34 -4.60 4.82
CA PHE A 117 14.50 -5.82 4.04
C PHE A 117 14.02 -7.06 4.81
N VAL A 118 14.36 -7.15 6.09
CA VAL A 118 13.87 -8.25 6.96
C VAL A 118 12.35 -8.25 7.04
N ILE A 119 11.71 -7.08 7.22
CA ILE A 119 10.25 -6.96 7.23
C ILE A 119 9.67 -7.34 5.86
N MET A 120 10.29 -6.88 4.79
CA MET A 120 9.85 -7.16 3.42
C MET A 120 9.86 -8.66 3.11
N VAL A 121 10.91 -9.38 3.50
CA VAL A 121 10.99 -10.84 3.36
C VAL A 121 9.90 -11.52 4.20
N GLY A 122 9.77 -11.17 5.47
CA GLY A 122 8.74 -11.73 6.35
C GLY A 122 7.32 -11.51 5.80
N GLY A 123 7.00 -10.27 5.40
CA GLY A 123 5.69 -9.92 4.84
C GLY A 123 5.39 -10.61 3.51
N SER A 124 6.42 -10.85 2.69
CA SER A 124 6.25 -11.56 1.42
C SER A 124 5.82 -13.02 1.61
N PHE A 125 6.36 -13.71 2.63
CA PHE A 125 5.91 -15.05 2.99
C PHE A 125 4.43 -15.06 3.39
N ILE A 126 4.01 -14.10 4.20
CA ILE A 126 2.62 -14.02 4.68
C ILE A 126 1.66 -13.84 3.53
N LYS A 127 1.93 -12.91 2.61
CA LYS A 127 1.06 -12.69 1.43
C LYS A 127 0.86 -13.93 0.58
N SER A 128 1.91 -14.76 0.44
CA SER A 128 1.84 -15.99 -0.35
C SER A 128 1.05 -17.10 0.35
N ILE A 129 1.27 -17.25 1.67
CA ILE A 129 0.78 -18.40 2.43
C ILE A 129 -0.69 -18.24 2.80
N ILE A 130 -1.11 -17.05 3.25
CA ILE A 130 -2.42 -16.89 3.85
C ILE A 130 -3.53 -17.09 2.82
N SER A 131 -3.40 -16.51 1.63
CA SER A 131 -4.37 -16.75 0.55
C SER A 131 -4.40 -18.22 0.12
N GLY A 132 -3.26 -18.87 0.07
CA GLY A 132 -3.13 -20.29 -0.19
C GLY A 132 -3.72 -21.18 0.92
N SER A 133 -3.57 -20.78 2.19
CA SER A 133 -4.12 -21.54 3.32
C SER A 133 -5.65 -21.52 3.32
N VAL A 134 -6.29 -20.38 3.02
CA VAL A 134 -7.75 -20.32 2.89
C VAL A 134 -8.26 -21.27 1.81
N ALA A 135 -7.58 -21.33 0.66
CA ALA A 135 -7.97 -22.25 -0.42
C ALA A 135 -7.87 -23.71 -0.02
N LYS A 136 -6.83 -24.09 0.77
CA LYS A 136 -6.56 -25.47 1.19
C LYS A 136 -7.36 -25.90 2.41
N GLU A 137 -7.74 -24.97 3.29
CA GLU A 137 -8.49 -25.23 4.52
C GLU A 137 -10.02 -25.18 4.33
N THR A 138 -10.49 -24.82 3.12
CA THR A 138 -11.91 -24.72 2.79
C THR A 138 -12.31 -25.74 1.72
N THR A 139 -13.50 -26.32 1.82
CA THR A 139 -14.12 -27.12 0.76
C THR A 139 -14.70 -26.21 -0.32
N GLU A 140 -15.02 -26.74 -1.49
CA GLU A 140 -15.68 -25.94 -2.55
C GLU A 140 -16.95 -25.23 -2.06
N ALA A 141 -17.76 -25.89 -1.23
CA ALA A 141 -18.98 -25.33 -0.67
C ALA A 141 -18.74 -24.20 0.33
N THR A 142 -17.60 -24.19 1.05
CA THR A 142 -17.29 -23.20 2.10
C THR A 142 -16.25 -22.17 1.66
N ARG A 143 -15.64 -22.34 0.49
CA ARG A 143 -14.55 -21.51 -0.01
C ARG A 143 -14.90 -20.03 -0.11
N ALA A 144 -16.06 -19.72 -0.69
CA ALA A 144 -16.54 -18.35 -0.80
C ALA A 144 -16.69 -17.66 0.57
N ARG A 145 -17.22 -18.39 1.57
CA ARG A 145 -17.34 -17.90 2.94
C ARG A 145 -15.95 -17.72 3.59
N GLY A 146 -15.02 -18.63 3.35
CA GLY A 146 -13.63 -18.55 3.85
C GLY A 146 -12.94 -17.29 3.35
N TYR A 147 -13.00 -17.01 2.05
CA TYR A 147 -12.43 -15.79 1.47
C TYR A 147 -13.15 -14.52 1.95
N SER A 148 -14.45 -14.55 2.15
CA SER A 148 -15.21 -13.42 2.68
C SER A 148 -14.76 -13.06 4.10
N ILE A 149 -14.60 -14.05 4.98
CA ILE A 149 -14.07 -13.84 6.34
C ILE A 149 -12.63 -13.33 6.30
N PHE A 150 -11.81 -13.92 5.45
CA PHE A 150 -10.43 -13.47 5.24
C PHE A 150 -10.37 -12.00 4.84
N TYR A 151 -11.13 -11.60 3.80
CA TYR A 151 -11.18 -10.22 3.32
C TYR A 151 -11.69 -9.25 4.41
N MET A 152 -12.68 -9.66 5.19
CA MET A 152 -13.17 -8.89 6.33
C MET A 152 -12.06 -8.67 7.37
N MET A 153 -11.28 -9.70 7.72
CA MET A 153 -10.17 -9.57 8.69
C MET A 153 -9.05 -8.67 8.18
N VAL A 154 -8.74 -8.71 6.88
CA VAL A 154 -7.79 -7.78 6.25
C VAL A 154 -8.23 -6.33 6.46
N ASN A 155 -9.50 -6.03 6.19
CA ASN A 155 -10.02 -4.66 6.29
C ASN A 155 -10.13 -4.19 7.75
N ILE A 156 -10.56 -5.06 8.67
CA ILE A 156 -10.60 -4.74 10.10
C ILE A 156 -9.18 -4.48 10.61
N GLY A 157 -8.20 -5.31 10.23
CA GLY A 157 -6.80 -5.12 10.58
C GLY A 157 -6.23 -3.80 10.05
N ALA A 158 -6.49 -3.50 8.78
CA ALA A 158 -6.07 -2.24 8.16
C ALA A 158 -6.69 -1.01 8.84
N PHE A 159 -7.98 -1.07 9.14
CA PHE A 159 -8.70 -0.01 9.85
C PHE A 159 -8.13 0.20 11.25
N THR A 160 -8.05 -0.88 12.04
CA THR A 160 -7.59 -0.82 13.43
C THR A 160 -6.13 -0.36 13.50
N GLY A 161 -5.25 -0.88 12.64
CA GLY A 161 -3.84 -0.49 12.61
C GLY A 161 -3.66 1.01 12.37
N LYS A 162 -4.36 1.58 11.40
CA LYS A 162 -4.30 3.02 11.13
C LYS A 162 -4.94 3.87 12.24
N THR A 163 -5.97 3.34 12.90
CA THR A 163 -6.67 4.07 13.99
C THR A 163 -5.76 4.29 15.21
N VAL A 164 -4.76 3.45 15.45
CA VAL A 164 -3.83 3.60 16.59
C VAL A 164 -2.92 4.83 16.44
N VAL A 165 -2.66 5.28 15.23
CA VAL A 165 -1.67 6.33 14.93
C VAL A 165 -2.06 7.68 15.56
N ASP A 166 -3.27 8.15 15.28
CA ASP A 166 -3.66 9.51 15.67
C ASP A 166 -3.81 9.69 17.19
N PRO A 167 -4.45 8.76 17.95
CA PRO A 167 -4.46 8.84 19.41
C PRO A 167 -3.06 8.83 20.03
N LEU A 168 -2.16 8.02 19.48
CA LEU A 168 -0.79 7.96 19.98
C LEU A 168 -0.04 9.28 19.73
N ARG A 169 -0.20 9.88 18.54
CA ARG A 169 0.36 11.21 18.23
C ARG A 169 -0.21 12.31 19.15
N ASN A 170 -1.48 12.24 19.50
CA ASN A 170 -2.10 13.24 20.40
C ASN A 170 -1.52 13.19 21.82
N VAL A 171 -1.07 12.01 22.27
CA VAL A 171 -0.54 11.82 23.64
C VAL A 171 0.96 12.11 23.72
N ILE A 172 1.75 11.60 22.79
CA ILE A 172 3.22 11.62 22.84
C ILE A 172 3.89 12.35 21.67
N GLY A 173 3.10 13.08 20.85
CA GLY A 173 3.64 13.86 19.74
C GLY A 173 4.36 13.02 18.68
N GLU A 174 5.47 13.51 18.17
CA GLU A 174 6.28 12.84 17.14
C GLU A 174 6.95 11.54 17.61
N GLN A 175 7.11 11.33 18.92
CA GLN A 175 7.59 10.04 19.44
C GLN A 175 6.66 8.89 19.08
N ALA A 176 5.40 9.17 18.77
CA ALA A 176 4.44 8.18 18.28
C ALA A 176 4.97 7.40 17.05
N TYR A 177 5.72 8.04 16.19
CA TYR A 177 6.30 7.39 15.01
C TYR A 177 7.31 6.29 15.35
N ILE A 178 7.94 6.38 16.51
CA ILE A 178 8.83 5.33 17.04
C ILE A 178 7.99 4.24 17.70
N TYR A 179 7.05 4.62 18.59
CA TYR A 179 6.25 3.67 19.38
C TYR A 179 5.27 2.84 18.55
N ILE A 180 4.82 3.34 17.39
CA ILE A 180 4.02 2.56 16.41
C ILE A 180 4.76 1.29 15.97
N ASN A 181 6.09 1.34 15.85
CA ASN A 181 6.88 0.17 15.48
C ASN A 181 6.87 -0.88 16.60
N TYR A 182 6.91 -0.48 17.87
CA TYR A 182 6.77 -1.39 19.01
C TYR A 182 5.38 -2.01 19.08
N PHE A 183 4.34 -1.24 18.79
CA PHE A 183 2.98 -1.77 18.63
C PHE A 183 2.94 -2.85 17.54
N SER A 184 3.52 -2.59 16.38
CA SER A 184 3.56 -3.54 15.28
C SER A 184 4.39 -4.79 15.61
N ALA A 185 5.50 -4.64 16.35
CA ALA A 185 6.26 -5.77 16.86
C ALA A 185 5.40 -6.63 17.81
N ALA A 186 4.66 -6.00 18.72
CA ALA A 186 3.76 -6.72 19.64
C ALA A 186 2.67 -7.49 18.89
N MET A 187 2.06 -6.88 17.87
CA MET A 187 1.03 -7.55 17.04
C MET A 187 1.61 -8.75 16.28
N THR A 188 2.81 -8.65 15.74
CA THR A 188 3.46 -9.77 15.04
C THR A 188 3.92 -10.87 15.99
N VAL A 189 4.32 -10.54 17.22
CA VAL A 189 4.58 -11.54 18.27
C VAL A 189 3.30 -12.27 18.66
N LEU A 190 2.18 -11.57 18.82
CA LEU A 190 0.87 -12.21 19.07
C LEU A 190 0.47 -13.13 17.91
N ALA A 191 0.71 -12.71 16.67
CA ALA A 191 0.49 -13.57 15.50
C ALA A 191 1.39 -14.81 15.52
N LEU A 192 2.67 -14.65 15.88
CA LEU A 192 3.61 -15.76 16.04
C LEU A 192 3.13 -16.76 17.08
N LEU A 193 2.74 -16.28 18.25
CA LEU A 193 2.19 -17.13 19.33
C LEU A 193 0.92 -17.84 18.86
N ALA A 194 0.02 -17.16 18.16
CA ALA A 194 -1.18 -17.77 17.60
C ALA A 194 -0.83 -18.89 16.59
N VAL A 195 0.19 -18.70 15.76
CA VAL A 195 0.65 -19.76 14.84
C VAL A 195 1.23 -20.94 15.60
N ILE A 196 2.08 -20.70 16.59
CA ILE A 196 2.73 -21.79 17.35
C ILE A 196 1.70 -22.61 18.14
N LEU A 197 0.75 -21.93 18.81
CA LEU A 197 -0.17 -22.54 19.74
C LEU A 197 -1.44 -23.09 19.06
N LEU A 198 -1.97 -22.39 18.08
CA LEU A 198 -3.31 -22.64 17.55
C LEU A 198 -3.32 -23.16 16.10
N TYR A 199 -2.30 -22.84 15.30
CA TYR A 199 -2.31 -23.20 13.89
C TYR A 199 -1.86 -24.65 13.67
N LYS A 200 -2.81 -25.47 13.25
CA LYS A 200 -2.56 -26.86 12.82
C LYS A 200 -2.79 -26.92 11.31
N SER A 201 -1.71 -26.99 10.54
CA SER A 201 -1.81 -27.13 9.07
C SER A 201 -1.92 -28.60 8.70
N ALA A 202 -2.90 -28.92 7.87
CA ALA A 202 -3.00 -30.21 7.18
C ALA A 202 -2.04 -30.28 5.97
N HIS A 203 -1.44 -29.15 5.58
CA HIS A 203 -0.52 -29.07 4.45
C HIS A 203 0.89 -29.49 4.86
N THR A 204 1.30 -30.65 4.42
CA THR A 204 2.69 -31.12 4.47
C THR A 204 3.52 -30.47 3.37
N ALA A 205 4.83 -30.40 3.57
CA ALA A 205 5.78 -29.94 2.55
C ALA A 205 5.58 -30.71 1.24
N GLY A 206 5.63 -30.02 0.12
CA GLY A 206 5.42 -30.56 -1.22
C GLY A 206 6.45 -30.05 -2.23
N GLU A 207 6.27 -30.38 -3.48
CA GLU A 207 7.09 -29.85 -4.57
C GLU A 207 6.60 -28.44 -4.93
N GLY A 208 7.36 -27.42 -4.52
CA GLY A 208 7.12 -26.05 -4.95
C GLY A 208 7.60 -25.84 -6.40
N LYS A 209 7.07 -24.80 -7.06
CA LYS A 209 7.52 -24.42 -8.41
C LYS A 209 9.01 -24.08 -8.42
N SER A 210 9.70 -24.55 -9.46
CA SER A 210 11.11 -24.22 -9.68
C SER A 210 11.27 -22.80 -10.21
N MET A 211 12.45 -22.19 -10.04
CA MET A 211 12.76 -20.87 -10.59
C MET A 211 12.60 -20.83 -12.12
N ARG A 212 12.84 -21.94 -12.79
CA ARG A 212 12.63 -22.07 -14.24
C ARG A 212 11.15 -21.98 -14.60
N GLU A 213 10.26 -22.63 -13.87
CA GLU A 213 8.81 -22.57 -14.08
C GLU A 213 8.26 -21.18 -13.81
N ILE A 214 8.75 -20.51 -12.74
CA ILE A 214 8.39 -19.11 -12.45
C ILE A 214 8.83 -18.20 -13.59
N GLY A 215 10.07 -18.34 -14.07
CA GLY A 215 10.60 -17.57 -15.20
C GLY A 215 9.83 -17.81 -16.50
N GLN A 216 9.45 -19.05 -16.80
CA GLN A 216 8.62 -19.37 -17.97
C GLN A 216 7.21 -18.76 -17.85
N GLY A 217 6.60 -18.79 -16.67
CA GLY A 217 5.32 -18.15 -16.42
C GLY A 217 5.38 -16.62 -16.60
N PHE A 218 6.43 -15.99 -16.10
CA PHE A 218 6.69 -14.57 -16.32
C PHE A 218 6.81 -14.24 -17.81
N LEU A 219 7.63 -15.00 -18.56
CA LEU A 219 7.78 -14.80 -20.00
C LEU A 219 6.46 -14.93 -20.75
N ARG A 220 5.60 -15.90 -20.42
CA ARG A 220 4.28 -16.05 -21.04
C ARG A 220 3.41 -14.82 -20.84
N ILE A 221 3.46 -14.19 -19.66
CA ILE A 221 2.64 -13.01 -19.35
C ILE A 221 3.16 -11.77 -20.05
N ILE A 222 4.47 -11.51 -20.02
CA ILE A 222 5.05 -10.34 -20.70
C ILE A 222 5.00 -10.45 -22.22
N THR A 223 4.96 -11.68 -22.79
CA THR A 223 4.77 -11.89 -24.22
C THR A 223 3.30 -11.81 -24.64
N ASN A 224 2.35 -11.93 -23.71
CA ASN A 224 0.95 -11.67 -23.97
C ASN A 224 0.68 -10.16 -23.91
N TRP A 225 0.64 -9.53 -25.10
CA TRP A 225 0.49 -8.08 -25.19
C TRP A 225 -0.75 -7.53 -24.50
N ARG A 226 -1.87 -8.27 -24.45
CA ARG A 226 -3.09 -7.85 -23.76
C ARG A 226 -2.88 -7.75 -22.26
N LEU A 227 -2.24 -8.75 -21.67
CA LEU A 227 -1.94 -8.75 -20.24
C LEU A 227 -0.89 -7.71 -19.89
N LEU A 228 0.17 -7.60 -20.66
CA LEU A 228 1.23 -6.62 -20.43
C LEU A 228 0.70 -5.18 -20.49
N ILE A 229 -0.04 -4.84 -21.55
CA ILE A 229 -0.61 -3.49 -21.69
C ILE A 229 -1.61 -3.22 -20.56
N LEU A 230 -2.44 -4.17 -20.18
CA LEU A 230 -3.37 -3.99 -19.07
C LEU A 230 -2.66 -3.77 -17.75
N ILE A 231 -1.57 -4.49 -17.46
CA ILE A 231 -0.72 -4.25 -16.28
C ILE A 231 -0.18 -2.82 -16.28
N LEU A 232 0.35 -2.36 -17.40
CA LEU A 232 0.91 -1.00 -17.52
C LEU A 232 -0.17 0.09 -17.33
N ILE A 233 -1.34 -0.09 -17.91
CA ILE A 233 -2.47 0.84 -17.76
C ILE A 233 -2.93 0.90 -16.31
N VAL A 234 -3.15 -0.24 -15.67
CA VAL A 234 -3.62 -0.33 -14.28
C VAL A 234 -2.56 0.16 -13.29
N THR A 235 -1.28 0.12 -13.67
CA THR A 235 -0.20 0.77 -12.92
C THR A 235 -0.50 2.26 -12.71
N GLY A 236 -0.99 2.97 -13.72
CA GLY A 236 -1.38 4.39 -13.61
C GLY A 236 -2.48 4.64 -12.57
N PHE A 237 -3.48 3.77 -12.49
CA PHE A 237 -4.50 3.82 -11.44
C PHE A 237 -3.86 3.68 -10.04
N TRP A 238 -3.06 2.65 -9.85
CA TRP A 238 -2.44 2.37 -8.56
C TRP A 238 -1.37 3.40 -8.17
N MET A 239 -0.74 4.09 -9.12
CA MET A 239 0.13 5.22 -8.81
C MET A 239 -0.63 6.33 -8.10
N VAL A 240 -1.87 6.61 -8.49
CA VAL A 240 -2.72 7.59 -7.81
C VAL A 240 -3.24 7.03 -6.48
N GLN A 241 -3.65 5.76 -6.44
CA GLN A 241 -4.13 5.09 -5.23
C GLN A 241 -3.06 5.04 -4.12
N GLN A 242 -1.81 4.80 -4.47
CA GLN A 242 -0.68 4.77 -3.53
C GLN A 242 -0.40 6.13 -2.86
N GLN A 243 -0.97 7.23 -3.37
CA GLN A 243 -0.80 8.54 -2.75
C GLN A 243 -1.46 8.64 -1.38
N LEU A 244 -2.35 7.72 -1.04
CA LEU A 244 -2.88 7.55 0.31
C LEU A 244 -1.76 7.34 1.36
N TYR A 245 -0.65 6.75 0.96
CA TYR A 245 0.51 6.46 1.80
C TYR A 245 1.74 7.30 1.46
N ALA A 246 1.93 7.64 0.20
CA ALA A 246 3.13 8.34 -0.27
C ALA A 246 3.06 9.85 -0.03
N THR A 247 1.95 10.49 -0.36
CA THR A 247 1.79 11.95 -0.34
C THR A 247 0.88 12.43 0.78
N MET A 248 -0.30 11.83 0.95
CA MET A 248 -1.36 12.33 1.81
C MET A 248 -0.92 12.56 3.26
N PRO A 249 -0.19 11.66 3.95
CA PRO A 249 0.17 11.88 5.34
C PRO A 249 1.02 13.14 5.55
N LYS A 250 2.03 13.35 4.72
CA LYS A 250 2.87 14.55 4.76
C LYS A 250 2.10 15.81 4.34
N TYR A 251 1.32 15.69 3.26
CA TYR A 251 0.55 16.80 2.72
C TYR A 251 -0.44 17.38 3.75
N VAL A 252 -1.24 16.52 4.39
CA VAL A 252 -2.24 17.00 5.36
C VAL A 252 -1.59 17.59 6.62
N ILE A 253 -0.50 17.02 7.11
CA ILE A 253 0.23 17.57 8.27
C ILE A 253 0.83 18.92 7.92
N ARG A 254 1.47 19.05 6.77
CA ARG A 254 2.10 20.31 6.34
C ARG A 254 1.10 21.41 6.02
N MET A 255 0.02 21.07 5.30
CA MET A 255 -0.95 22.05 4.81
C MET A 255 -2.12 22.34 5.77
N ALA A 256 -2.62 21.32 6.49
CA ALA A 256 -3.72 21.47 7.45
C ALA A 256 -3.24 21.64 8.91
N GLY A 257 -1.95 21.40 9.17
CA GLY A 257 -1.31 21.56 10.47
C GLY A 257 -1.12 20.25 11.25
N GLU A 258 -0.38 20.33 12.35
CA GLU A 258 -0.01 19.19 13.20
C GLU A 258 -1.21 18.45 13.82
N THR A 259 -2.34 19.11 13.92
CA THR A 259 -3.59 18.50 14.41
C THR A 259 -4.28 17.59 13.38
N ALA A 260 -3.81 17.58 12.13
CA ALA A 260 -4.33 16.69 11.11
C ALA A 260 -4.18 15.21 11.52
N LYS A 261 -5.16 14.42 11.14
CA LYS A 261 -5.28 13.01 11.53
C LYS A 261 -5.11 12.08 10.31
N PRO A 262 -3.87 11.86 9.83
CA PRO A 262 -3.63 11.08 8.62
C PRO A 262 -4.14 9.62 8.74
N GLY A 263 -4.07 9.01 9.92
CA GLY A 263 -4.60 7.68 10.17
C GLY A 263 -6.12 7.61 9.98
N GLY A 264 -6.85 8.55 10.57
CA GLY A 264 -8.30 8.68 10.43
C GLY A 264 -8.73 9.01 9.01
N ILE A 265 -8.03 9.91 8.34
CA ILE A 265 -8.28 10.26 6.92
C ILE A 265 -8.09 9.02 6.03
N ALA A 266 -7.01 8.27 6.22
CA ALA A 266 -6.75 7.07 5.45
C ALA A 266 -7.77 5.95 5.69
N ASN A 267 -8.41 5.91 6.86
CA ASN A 267 -9.43 4.92 7.18
C ASN A 267 -10.74 5.08 6.40
N VAL A 268 -10.94 6.24 5.78
CA VAL A 268 -12.08 6.46 4.87
C VAL A 268 -12.06 5.44 3.72
N ASN A 269 -10.88 5.11 3.18
CA ASN A 269 -10.76 4.15 2.07
C ASN A 269 -11.29 2.74 2.45
N PRO A 270 -10.77 2.00 3.43
CA PRO A 270 -11.27 0.67 3.75
C PRO A 270 -12.73 0.68 4.22
N PHE A 271 -13.19 1.75 4.88
CA PHE A 271 -14.59 1.90 5.27
C PHE A 271 -15.52 1.92 4.04
N VAL A 272 -15.24 2.79 3.07
CA VAL A 272 -16.03 2.90 1.83
C VAL A 272 -15.96 1.61 1.02
N VAL A 273 -14.77 0.99 0.92
CA VAL A 273 -14.62 -0.29 0.20
C VAL A 273 -15.50 -1.37 0.81
N VAL A 274 -15.47 -1.55 2.13
CA VAL A 274 -16.30 -2.56 2.81
C VAL A 274 -17.79 -2.31 2.58
N CYS A 275 -18.24 -1.07 2.66
CA CYS A 275 -19.65 -0.71 2.46
C CYS A 275 -20.12 -0.89 1.01
N CYS A 276 -19.25 -0.61 0.03
CA CYS A 276 -19.68 -0.43 -1.36
C CYS A 276 -19.29 -1.57 -2.29
N VAL A 277 -18.20 -2.32 -2.03
CA VAL A 277 -17.66 -3.29 -2.98
C VAL A 277 -18.68 -4.37 -3.39
N SER A 278 -19.43 -4.91 -2.44
CA SER A 278 -20.41 -5.97 -2.71
C SER A 278 -21.59 -5.44 -3.55
N PHE A 279 -22.02 -4.20 -3.31
CA PHE A 279 -23.07 -3.57 -4.08
C PHE A 279 -22.61 -3.30 -5.51
N ILE A 280 -21.45 -2.67 -5.68
CA ILE A 280 -20.88 -2.33 -7.00
C ILE A 280 -20.60 -3.59 -7.81
N THR A 281 -20.05 -4.64 -7.19
CA THR A 281 -19.78 -5.92 -7.87
C THR A 281 -21.07 -6.55 -8.40
N ARG A 282 -22.15 -6.55 -7.60
CA ARG A 282 -23.46 -7.05 -8.04
C ARG A 282 -24.06 -6.20 -9.16
N TRP A 283 -23.99 -4.87 -9.04
CA TRP A 283 -24.47 -3.94 -10.06
C TRP A 283 -23.75 -4.14 -11.40
N MET A 284 -22.44 -4.40 -11.35
CA MET A 284 -21.62 -4.61 -12.54
C MET A 284 -21.59 -6.08 -13.02
N ALA A 285 -22.29 -7.00 -12.35
CA ALA A 285 -22.21 -8.43 -12.65
C ALA A 285 -22.60 -8.79 -14.11
N LYS A 286 -23.54 -8.03 -14.70
CA LYS A 286 -23.98 -8.22 -16.10
C LYS A 286 -23.11 -7.50 -17.14
N ARG A 287 -22.10 -6.74 -16.70
CA ARG A 287 -21.19 -6.00 -17.58
C ARG A 287 -19.86 -6.73 -17.70
N THR A 288 -19.12 -6.47 -18.77
CA THR A 288 -17.75 -7.03 -18.90
C THR A 288 -16.82 -6.45 -17.85
N ALA A 289 -15.77 -7.20 -17.52
CA ALA A 289 -14.75 -6.74 -16.56
C ALA A 289 -14.15 -5.39 -16.99
N ILE A 290 -13.80 -5.24 -18.27
CA ILE A 290 -13.22 -4.00 -18.80
C ILE A 290 -14.21 -2.83 -18.72
N THR A 291 -15.50 -3.03 -18.91
CA THR A 291 -16.52 -1.96 -18.77
C THR A 291 -16.54 -1.41 -17.34
N SER A 292 -16.55 -2.30 -16.33
CA SER A 292 -16.47 -1.89 -14.93
C SER A 292 -15.19 -1.13 -14.64
N MET A 293 -14.05 -1.66 -15.09
CA MET A 293 -12.74 -1.03 -14.91
C MET A 293 -12.68 0.37 -15.54
N ASN A 294 -13.28 0.57 -16.74
CA ASN A 294 -13.34 1.89 -17.37
C ASN A 294 -14.06 2.92 -16.49
N ILE A 295 -15.18 2.55 -15.86
CA ILE A 295 -15.90 3.45 -14.95
C ILE A 295 -14.99 3.86 -13.77
N GLY A 296 -14.38 2.88 -13.11
CA GLY A 296 -13.46 3.15 -12.00
C GLY A 296 -12.26 4.00 -12.42
N MET A 297 -11.72 3.74 -13.61
CA MET A 297 -10.56 4.48 -14.10
C MET A 297 -10.87 5.96 -14.34
N PHE A 298 -12.06 6.32 -14.82
CA PHE A 298 -12.45 7.72 -14.97
C PHE A 298 -12.79 8.42 -13.64
N LEU A 299 -13.08 7.69 -12.58
CA LEU A 299 -13.25 8.27 -11.24
C LEU A 299 -11.92 8.72 -10.61
N ILE A 300 -10.80 8.10 -10.97
CA ILE A 300 -9.49 8.40 -10.36
C ILE A 300 -9.01 9.83 -10.58
N PRO A 301 -9.01 10.40 -11.80
CA PRO A 301 -8.65 11.80 -11.97
C PRO A 301 -9.59 12.75 -11.22
N VAL A 302 -10.88 12.41 -11.13
CA VAL A 302 -11.84 13.18 -10.34
C VAL A 302 -11.46 13.19 -8.86
N SER A 303 -11.05 12.04 -8.31
CA SER A 303 -10.59 11.96 -6.91
C SER A 303 -9.40 12.89 -6.63
N ALA A 304 -8.41 12.88 -7.51
CA ALA A 304 -7.23 13.75 -7.38
C ALA A 304 -7.58 15.24 -7.51
N LEU A 305 -8.48 15.60 -8.43
CA LEU A 305 -8.96 16.98 -8.55
C LEU A 305 -9.71 17.45 -7.31
N LEU A 306 -10.51 16.59 -6.67
CA LEU A 306 -11.15 16.91 -5.39
C LEU A 306 -10.12 17.18 -4.29
N MET A 307 -9.05 16.37 -4.23
CA MET A 307 -7.96 16.59 -3.27
C MET A 307 -7.26 17.94 -3.50
N ALA A 308 -7.11 18.38 -4.75
CA ALA A 308 -6.56 19.68 -5.09
C ALA A 308 -7.45 20.84 -4.64
N CYS A 309 -8.78 20.68 -4.67
CA CYS A 309 -9.73 21.74 -4.35
C CYS A 309 -9.59 22.27 -2.90
N GLY A 310 -9.13 21.45 -1.96
CA GLY A 310 -8.95 21.87 -0.58
C GLY A 310 -8.05 23.08 -0.41
N ASN A 311 -6.96 23.13 -1.16
CA ASN A 311 -6.02 24.26 -1.13
C ASN A 311 -6.58 25.52 -1.83
N LEU A 312 -7.47 25.34 -2.79
CA LEU A 312 -8.09 26.44 -3.54
C LEU A 312 -9.24 27.10 -2.79
N LEU A 313 -9.89 26.38 -1.87
CA LEU A 313 -11.03 26.89 -1.09
C LEU A 313 -10.60 27.76 0.11
N GLY A 314 -9.30 27.92 0.34
CA GLY A 314 -8.75 28.67 1.46
C GLY A 314 -8.77 27.89 2.78
N ASN A 315 -8.34 28.58 3.85
CA ASN A 315 -8.17 27.95 5.17
C ASN A 315 -9.43 27.97 6.05
N ASP A 316 -10.60 28.20 5.47
CA ASP A 316 -11.85 28.21 6.24
C ASP A 316 -12.12 26.84 6.85
N ILE A 317 -12.60 26.83 8.08
CA ILE A 317 -12.94 25.63 8.81
C ILE A 317 -14.46 25.41 8.70
N ILE A 318 -14.85 24.30 8.05
CA ILE A 318 -16.24 23.87 7.98
C ILE A 318 -16.44 22.74 8.99
N SER A 319 -17.37 22.90 9.91
CA SER A 319 -17.68 21.88 10.94
C SER A 319 -16.46 21.45 11.77
N GLY A 320 -15.50 22.35 12.04
CA GLY A 320 -14.29 22.04 12.80
C GLY A 320 -13.18 21.33 12.02
N MET A 321 -13.35 21.16 10.72
CA MET A 321 -12.39 20.50 9.82
C MET A 321 -11.90 21.50 8.77
N SER A 322 -10.58 21.53 8.50
CA SER A 322 -10.03 22.37 7.44
C SER A 322 -10.55 21.93 6.07
N ASN A 323 -10.68 22.88 5.12
CA ASN A 323 -11.08 22.57 3.75
C ASN A 323 -10.14 21.59 3.08
N ILE A 324 -8.85 21.62 3.41
CA ILE A 324 -7.84 20.66 2.91
C ILE A 324 -8.18 19.24 3.37
N THR A 325 -8.46 19.05 4.65
CA THR A 325 -8.85 17.75 5.20
C THR A 325 -10.18 17.28 4.64
N LEU A 326 -11.18 18.15 4.55
CA LEU A 326 -12.51 17.84 4.04
C LEU A 326 -12.44 17.36 2.58
N MET A 327 -11.77 18.11 1.71
CA MET A 327 -11.64 17.76 0.30
C MET A 327 -10.75 16.54 0.09
N MET A 328 -9.76 16.31 0.96
CA MET A 328 -8.99 15.08 0.99
C MET A 328 -9.89 13.86 1.26
N VAL A 329 -10.77 13.96 2.27
CA VAL A 329 -11.74 12.90 2.59
C VAL A 329 -12.67 12.63 1.39
N PHE A 330 -13.22 13.65 0.76
CA PHE A 330 -14.06 13.46 -0.45
C PHE A 330 -13.28 12.82 -1.59
N GLY A 331 -12.06 13.23 -1.83
CA GLY A 331 -11.19 12.60 -2.83
C GLY A 331 -10.95 11.13 -2.53
N ILE A 332 -10.69 10.77 -1.28
CA ILE A 332 -10.49 9.37 -0.86
C ILE A 332 -11.77 8.54 -1.00
N VAL A 333 -12.95 9.12 -0.73
CA VAL A 333 -14.24 8.44 -0.98
C VAL A 333 -14.37 8.06 -2.46
N VAL A 334 -14.13 9.01 -3.36
CA VAL A 334 -14.20 8.75 -4.82
C VAL A 334 -13.12 7.74 -5.25
N GLN A 335 -11.93 7.83 -4.68
CA GLN A 335 -10.84 6.89 -4.91
C GLN A 335 -11.20 5.46 -4.48
N ALA A 336 -11.82 5.31 -3.31
CA ALA A 336 -12.28 4.01 -2.79
C ALA A 336 -13.41 3.42 -3.65
N LEU A 337 -14.33 4.25 -4.14
CA LEU A 337 -15.36 3.83 -5.10
C LEU A 337 -14.72 3.34 -6.41
N ALA A 338 -13.74 4.07 -6.94
CA ALA A 338 -12.99 3.65 -8.12
C ALA A 338 -12.32 2.28 -7.93
N GLU A 339 -11.74 2.04 -6.77
CA GLU A 339 -11.14 0.76 -6.39
C GLU A 339 -12.17 -0.38 -6.42
N CYS A 340 -13.39 -0.14 -5.93
CA CYS A 340 -14.47 -1.13 -5.95
C CYS A 340 -14.88 -1.55 -7.39
N PHE A 341 -14.78 -0.64 -8.36
CA PHE A 341 -15.04 -0.96 -9.77
C PHE A 341 -13.90 -1.73 -10.42
N ILE A 342 -12.65 -1.49 -10.01
CA ILE A 342 -11.45 -1.99 -10.71
C ILE A 342 -10.95 -3.30 -10.10
N SER A 343 -10.71 -3.35 -8.79
CA SER A 343 -9.94 -4.43 -8.18
C SER A 343 -10.56 -5.81 -8.38
N PRO A 344 -11.86 -6.06 -8.13
CA PRO A 344 -12.44 -7.39 -8.34
C PRO A 344 -12.41 -7.80 -9.82
N ARG A 345 -12.67 -6.84 -10.71
CA ARG A 345 -12.78 -7.10 -12.15
C ARG A 345 -11.43 -7.28 -12.83
N TYR A 346 -10.41 -6.63 -12.34
CA TYR A 346 -9.05 -6.83 -12.82
C TYR A 346 -8.57 -8.26 -12.52
N LEU A 347 -8.79 -8.75 -11.30
CA LEU A 347 -8.44 -10.11 -10.92
C LEU A 347 -9.24 -11.16 -11.69
N GLU A 348 -10.55 -10.90 -11.90
CA GLU A 348 -11.40 -11.74 -12.73
C GLU A 348 -10.87 -11.84 -14.17
N TYR A 349 -10.52 -10.70 -14.78
CA TYR A 349 -9.95 -10.68 -16.14
C TYR A 349 -8.70 -11.52 -16.24
N PHE A 350 -7.76 -11.39 -15.29
CA PHE A 350 -6.53 -12.17 -15.27
C PHE A 350 -6.78 -13.67 -15.08
N SER A 351 -7.68 -14.04 -14.19
CA SER A 351 -8.00 -15.45 -13.96
C SER A 351 -8.63 -16.12 -15.19
N LEU A 352 -9.45 -15.40 -15.93
CA LEU A 352 -10.07 -15.90 -17.17
C LEU A 352 -9.08 -16.05 -18.34
N GLN A 353 -7.95 -15.34 -18.32
CA GLN A 353 -6.90 -15.47 -19.34
C GLN A 353 -5.91 -16.61 -19.02
N ALA A 354 -5.96 -17.16 -17.82
CA ALA A 354 -5.05 -18.21 -17.40
C ALA A 354 -5.42 -19.57 -18.02
N PRO A 355 -4.42 -20.38 -18.46
CA PRO A 355 -4.64 -21.79 -18.76
C PRO A 355 -5.15 -22.53 -17.52
N LYS A 356 -5.90 -23.61 -17.72
CA LYS A 356 -6.40 -24.44 -16.62
C LYS A 356 -5.25 -24.94 -15.74
N GLY A 357 -5.36 -24.70 -14.44
CA GLY A 357 -4.34 -25.08 -13.45
C GLY A 357 -3.21 -24.06 -13.26
N GLU A 358 -3.18 -22.98 -14.03
CA GLU A 358 -2.18 -21.91 -13.91
C GLU A 358 -2.76 -20.60 -13.34
N GLU A 359 -4.02 -20.60 -12.91
CA GLU A 359 -4.74 -19.41 -12.44
C GLU A 359 -4.00 -18.70 -11.28
N GLY A 360 -3.46 -19.47 -10.34
CA GLY A 360 -2.69 -18.93 -9.21
C GLY A 360 -1.43 -18.19 -9.63
N MET A 361 -0.72 -18.70 -10.66
CA MET A 361 0.46 -18.04 -11.21
C MET A 361 0.09 -16.73 -11.92
N TYR A 362 -0.96 -16.73 -12.73
CA TYR A 362 -1.44 -15.53 -13.42
C TYR A 362 -1.92 -14.46 -12.44
N LEU A 363 -2.63 -14.85 -11.38
CA LEU A 363 -3.03 -13.92 -10.30
C LEU A 363 -1.80 -13.39 -9.53
N GLY A 364 -0.78 -14.20 -9.31
CA GLY A 364 0.48 -13.74 -8.71
C GLY A 364 1.14 -12.66 -9.56
N PHE A 365 1.26 -12.88 -10.86
CA PHE A 365 1.83 -11.88 -11.78
C PHE A 365 0.92 -10.68 -12.05
N SER A 366 -0.39 -10.79 -11.83
CA SER A 366 -1.28 -9.63 -11.93
C SER A 366 -0.85 -8.50 -10.99
N HIS A 367 -0.22 -8.81 -9.86
CA HIS A 367 0.29 -7.82 -8.90
C HIS A 367 1.55 -7.07 -9.34
N LEU A 368 2.10 -7.33 -10.54
CA LEU A 368 3.20 -6.52 -11.10
C LEU A 368 2.83 -5.05 -11.23
N HIS A 369 1.55 -4.72 -11.46
CA HIS A 369 1.10 -3.33 -11.42
C HIS A 369 1.39 -2.67 -10.05
N SER A 370 1.23 -3.41 -8.95
CA SER A 370 1.48 -2.89 -7.59
C SER A 370 2.97 -2.66 -7.34
N PHE A 371 3.83 -3.53 -7.87
CA PHE A 371 5.28 -3.32 -7.85
C PHE A 371 5.67 -2.06 -8.61
N LEU A 372 5.22 -1.92 -9.87
CA LEU A 372 5.52 -0.76 -10.69
C LEU A 372 4.97 0.54 -10.10
N SER A 373 3.70 0.52 -9.66
CA SER A 373 3.06 1.70 -9.07
C SER A 373 3.70 2.14 -7.76
N SER A 374 4.20 1.20 -6.95
CA SER A 374 4.94 1.54 -5.74
C SER A 374 6.23 2.28 -6.07
N ILE A 375 7.02 1.80 -7.01
CA ILE A 375 8.27 2.47 -7.38
C ILE A 375 8.00 3.83 -8.04
N PHE A 376 7.20 3.86 -9.09
CA PHE A 376 6.95 5.10 -9.84
C PHE A 376 6.06 6.07 -9.08
N GLY A 377 5.00 5.59 -8.41
CA GLY A 377 4.08 6.43 -7.65
C GLY A 377 4.76 7.13 -6.47
N PHE A 378 5.56 6.40 -5.69
CA PHE A 378 6.34 6.98 -4.59
C PHE A 378 7.49 7.84 -5.10
N GLY A 379 8.18 7.45 -6.17
CA GLY A 379 9.23 8.26 -6.76
C GLY A 379 8.73 9.63 -7.22
N ILE A 380 7.62 9.66 -7.96
CA ILE A 380 6.97 10.92 -8.38
C ILE A 380 6.49 11.70 -7.17
N ALA A 381 5.90 11.05 -6.16
CA ALA A 381 5.47 11.70 -4.92
C ALA A 381 6.63 12.44 -4.24
N GLY A 382 7.79 11.79 -4.12
CA GLY A 382 8.97 12.41 -3.52
C GLY A 382 9.45 13.67 -4.25
N VAL A 383 9.50 13.61 -5.57
CA VAL A 383 9.85 14.78 -6.41
C VAL A 383 8.83 15.91 -6.25
N LEU A 384 7.55 15.59 -6.31
CA LEU A 384 6.49 16.58 -6.24
C LEU A 384 6.36 17.20 -4.84
N LEU A 385 6.53 16.41 -3.76
CA LEU A 385 6.57 16.93 -2.39
C LEU A 385 7.75 17.90 -2.21
N THR A 386 8.94 17.52 -2.62
CA THR A 386 10.13 18.39 -2.54
C THR A 386 9.90 19.72 -3.25
N LYS A 387 9.21 19.70 -4.40
CA LYS A 387 9.00 20.89 -5.22
C LYS A 387 7.84 21.77 -4.77
N TYR A 388 6.69 21.18 -4.39
CA TYR A 388 5.45 21.93 -4.19
C TYR A 388 4.94 21.94 -2.75
N CYS A 389 5.38 21.00 -1.91
CA CYS A 389 5.01 20.93 -0.50
C CYS A 389 6.22 20.53 0.35
N PRO A 390 7.31 21.33 0.30
CA PRO A 390 8.56 21.00 1.00
C PRO A 390 8.36 20.95 2.52
N ASP A 391 9.32 20.33 3.21
CA ASP A 391 9.30 20.24 4.67
C ASP A 391 9.45 21.65 5.28
N PRO A 392 8.56 22.09 6.16
CA PRO A 392 8.65 23.38 6.83
C PRO A 392 9.97 23.62 7.57
N VAL A 393 10.60 22.57 8.06
CA VAL A 393 11.90 22.62 8.77
C VAL A 393 13.03 23.19 7.90
N LEU A 394 12.93 23.11 6.58
CA LEU A 394 13.94 23.62 5.65
C LEU A 394 13.91 25.16 5.51
N PHE A 395 12.96 25.85 6.17
CA PHE A 395 12.76 27.29 6.02
C PHE A 395 12.96 27.99 7.36
N GLU A 396 13.60 29.15 7.33
CA GLU A 396 13.84 29.96 8.53
C GLU A 396 12.57 30.61 9.08
N THR A 397 11.62 30.94 8.20
CA THR A 397 10.35 31.59 8.56
C THR A 397 9.16 30.86 7.96
N ARG A 398 8.01 31.00 8.63
CA ARG A 398 6.76 30.42 8.13
C ARG A 398 6.32 31.06 6.81
N GLU A 399 6.51 32.37 6.65
CA GLU A 399 6.15 33.09 5.43
C GLU A 399 6.94 32.57 4.22
N ALA A 400 8.24 32.25 4.41
CA ALA A 400 9.07 31.67 3.36
C ALA A 400 8.56 30.29 2.94
N TRP A 401 8.16 29.47 3.91
CA TRP A 401 7.56 28.17 3.61
C TRP A 401 6.19 28.30 2.94
N GLU A 402 5.32 29.20 3.41
CA GLU A 402 4.00 29.43 2.79
C GLU A 402 4.14 29.89 1.34
N ALA A 403 5.12 30.74 1.04
CA ALA A 403 5.42 31.14 -0.32
C ALA A 403 5.91 29.95 -1.19
N ALA A 404 6.73 29.06 -0.64
CA ALA A 404 7.22 27.89 -1.33
C ALA A 404 6.13 26.82 -1.54
N SER A 405 5.14 26.75 -0.67
CA SER A 405 4.06 25.75 -0.69
C SER A 405 2.73 26.26 -1.26
N VAL A 406 2.70 27.50 -1.78
CA VAL A 406 1.47 28.13 -2.34
C VAL A 406 0.82 27.27 -3.42
N ASN A 407 1.58 26.53 -4.18
CA ASN A 407 1.14 25.63 -5.24
C ASN A 407 1.15 24.15 -4.83
N ALA A 408 1.05 23.84 -3.55
CA ALA A 408 1.06 22.44 -3.05
C ALA A 408 0.00 21.56 -3.74
N HIS A 409 -1.15 22.12 -4.08
CA HIS A 409 -2.24 21.43 -4.78
C HIS A 409 -1.85 20.95 -6.19
N TYR A 410 -0.78 21.47 -6.79
CA TYR A 410 -0.28 21.00 -8.10
C TYR A 410 0.13 19.51 -8.05
N ILE A 411 0.52 19.00 -6.90
CA ILE A 411 0.80 17.56 -6.71
C ILE A 411 -0.39 16.74 -7.20
N TRP A 412 -1.59 17.14 -6.79
CA TRP A 412 -2.83 16.43 -7.15
C TRP A 412 -3.20 16.59 -8.63
N TYR A 413 -2.85 17.72 -9.25
CA TYR A 413 -3.02 17.89 -10.70
C TYR A 413 -2.13 16.93 -11.49
N TYR A 414 -0.89 16.71 -11.08
CA TYR A 414 -0.01 15.72 -11.73
C TYR A 414 -0.62 14.31 -11.61
N PHE A 415 -1.13 13.94 -10.45
CA PHE A 415 -1.79 12.65 -10.27
C PHE A 415 -3.12 12.55 -11.01
N ALA A 416 -3.87 13.63 -11.14
CA ALA A 416 -5.05 13.68 -11.99
C ALA A 416 -4.71 13.43 -13.48
N VAL A 417 -3.64 14.02 -13.98
CA VAL A 417 -3.16 13.79 -15.36
C VAL A 417 -2.74 12.33 -15.55
N ILE A 418 -1.99 11.75 -14.61
CA ILE A 418 -1.60 10.33 -14.66
C ILE A 418 -2.85 9.44 -14.70
N GLY A 419 -3.83 9.70 -13.83
CA GLY A 419 -5.10 8.97 -13.80
C GLY A 419 -5.91 9.12 -15.08
N LEU A 420 -5.95 10.33 -15.66
CA LEU A 420 -6.65 10.60 -16.90
C LEU A 420 -6.00 9.89 -18.11
N VAL A 421 -4.68 9.92 -18.18
CA VAL A 421 -3.92 9.19 -19.23
C VAL A 421 -4.19 7.69 -19.13
N ALA A 422 -4.17 7.13 -17.92
CA ALA A 422 -4.50 5.73 -17.69
C ALA A 422 -5.96 5.41 -18.07
N ALA A 423 -6.92 6.30 -17.77
CA ALA A 423 -8.31 6.13 -18.11
C ALA A 423 -8.53 6.13 -19.64
N ILE A 424 -7.93 7.07 -20.34
CA ILE A 424 -7.97 7.13 -21.80
C ILE A 424 -7.31 5.87 -22.41
N ALA A 425 -6.16 5.47 -21.88
CA ALA A 425 -5.45 4.29 -22.35
C ALA A 425 -6.29 3.01 -22.18
N LEU A 426 -7.01 2.85 -21.06
CA LEU A 426 -7.91 1.71 -20.86
C LEU A 426 -9.10 1.75 -21.83
N PHE A 427 -9.67 2.91 -22.06
CA PHE A 427 -10.76 3.07 -23.02
C PHE A 427 -10.34 2.69 -24.44
N VAL A 428 -9.18 3.16 -24.88
CA VAL A 428 -8.60 2.79 -26.19
C VAL A 428 -8.30 1.30 -26.26
N PHE A 429 -7.71 0.73 -25.21
CA PHE A 429 -7.45 -0.71 -25.12
C PHE A 429 -8.74 -1.53 -25.25
N ALA A 430 -9.80 -1.13 -24.55
CA ALA A 430 -11.11 -1.79 -24.61
C ALA A 430 -11.67 -1.80 -26.04
N LYS A 431 -11.63 -0.66 -26.74
CA LYS A 431 -12.12 -0.54 -28.13
C LYS A 431 -11.26 -1.34 -29.10
N THR A 432 -9.96 -1.31 -28.93
CA THR A 432 -9.01 -2.05 -29.79
C THR A 432 -9.21 -3.56 -29.65
N THR A 433 -9.32 -4.06 -28.43
CA THR A 433 -9.53 -5.50 -28.19
C THR A 433 -10.89 -5.97 -28.70
N GLU A 434 -11.95 -5.17 -28.52
CA GLU A 434 -13.28 -5.45 -29.06
C GLU A 434 -13.26 -5.54 -30.58
N PHE A 435 -12.58 -4.61 -31.24
CA PHE A 435 -12.45 -4.59 -32.72
C PHE A 435 -11.70 -5.83 -33.23
N ILE A 436 -10.57 -6.18 -32.61
CA ILE A 436 -9.76 -7.35 -32.97
C ILE A 436 -10.57 -8.64 -32.80
N ASP A 437 -11.32 -8.77 -31.70
CA ASP A 437 -12.11 -9.95 -31.42
C ASP A 437 -13.31 -10.12 -32.39
N LYS A 438 -13.94 -9.02 -32.77
CA LYS A 438 -14.98 -9.03 -33.85
C LYS A 438 -14.41 -9.47 -35.18
N LYS A 439 -13.22 -8.97 -35.56
CA LYS A 439 -12.57 -9.34 -36.82
C LYS A 439 -12.12 -10.81 -36.90
N LYS A 440 -11.84 -11.43 -35.77
CA LYS A 440 -11.48 -12.86 -35.69
C LYS A 440 -12.69 -13.80 -35.80
N LYS A 441 -13.90 -13.28 -35.54
CA LYS A 441 -15.17 -14.05 -35.59
C LYS A 441 -15.88 -13.90 -36.94
N ALA A 442 -15.52 -12.89 -37.73
CA ALA A 442 -15.96 -12.70 -39.09
C ALA A 442 -15.03 -13.39 -40.10
#